data_af03620be8d6215f2208d8bfdfcda6ce
#
_entry.id   af03620be8d6215f2208d8bfdfcda6ce
#
_cell.length_a   1.000
_cell.length_b   1.000
_cell.length_c   1.000
_cell.angle_alpha   90.00
_cell.angle_beta   90.00
_cell.angle_gamma   90.00
#
_symmetry.space_group_name_H-M   'P 1'
#
loop_
_entity.id
_entity.type
_entity.pdbx_description
1 polymer ?
#
loop_
_entity_poly.entity_id
_entity_poly.type
_entity_poly.pdbx_seq_one_letter_code
_entity_poly.pdbx_strand_id
1 'polypeptide(L)'
;SLNYFNLKILSENISLKKNNKFYVIKGNLKNLKEIIPKEIISLILKNENFDKIILSSENDFSFKINKKYKISDLIIKSKVNLNEANFNLKNKLIKNYIPDFEDKFKFTDHILDIEYVTGRKFIIAKGSGKIGIINKKKEEIKYRLYFSKEELNYDVDLSLNETLVK
;
A
#
# COMPACT_ATOMS: atom_id res chain seq x y z
N SER A 1 -16.63 0.57 15.78
CA SER A 1 -16.35 0.37 14.34
C SER A 1 -16.85 1.56 13.55
N LEU A 2 -16.11 1.97 12.58
CA LEU A 2 -16.49 3.03 11.63
C LEU A 2 -16.61 2.38 10.25
N ASN A 3 -17.72 2.64 9.56
CA ASN A 3 -17.90 2.20 8.17
C ASN A 3 -17.72 3.41 7.26
N TYR A 4 -16.75 3.33 6.36
CA TYR A 4 -16.49 4.36 5.37
C TYR A 4 -16.36 3.71 3.99
N PHE A 5 -17.18 4.10 3.03
CA PHE A 5 -17.30 3.44 1.72
C PHE A 5 -17.42 1.91 1.80
N ASN A 6 -18.22 1.41 2.75
CA ASN A 6 -18.39 -0.01 3.06
C ASN A 6 -17.13 -0.73 3.58
N LEU A 7 -16.05 -0.01 3.90
CA LEU A 7 -14.91 -0.57 4.59
C LEU A 7 -15.15 -0.58 6.10
N LYS A 8 -14.96 -1.72 6.73
CA LYS A 8 -15.08 -1.87 8.18
C LYS A 8 -13.75 -1.60 8.84
N ILE A 9 -13.65 -0.48 9.54
CA ILE A 9 -12.47 -0.09 10.30
C ILE A 9 -12.72 -0.39 11.78
N LEU A 10 -11.83 -1.15 12.39
CA LEU A 10 -11.84 -1.50 13.80
C LEU A 10 -10.73 -0.76 14.52
N SER A 11 -10.98 -0.33 15.74
CA SER A 11 -9.94 0.16 16.65
C SER A 11 -9.99 -0.66 17.93
N GLU A 12 -8.83 -1.15 18.36
CA GLU A 12 -8.69 -1.90 19.60
C GLU A 12 -8.27 -0.98 20.74
N ASN A 13 -7.36 -0.05 20.45
CA ASN A 13 -6.79 0.83 21.46
C ASN A 13 -6.60 2.25 20.93
N ILE A 14 -7.20 3.22 21.62
CA ILE A 14 -6.90 4.63 21.44
C ILE A 14 -6.55 5.21 22.79
N SER A 15 -5.38 5.83 22.90
CA SER A 15 -4.92 6.49 24.12
C SER A 15 -4.76 7.99 23.90
N LEU A 16 -5.14 8.75 24.92
CA LEU A 16 -4.97 10.20 24.97
C LEU A 16 -4.14 10.54 26.20
N LYS A 17 -2.99 11.18 26.01
CA LYS A 17 -2.18 11.71 27.10
C LYS A 17 -2.08 13.24 26.98
N LYS A 18 -2.45 13.94 28.06
CA LYS A 18 -2.29 15.39 28.15
C LYS A 18 -0.87 15.74 28.55
N ASN A 19 -0.27 16.68 27.85
CA ASN A 19 0.94 17.38 28.24
C ASN A 19 0.60 18.88 28.35
N ASN A 20 1.44 19.69 29.03
CA ASN A 20 1.16 21.09 29.31
C ASN A 20 0.75 21.92 28.08
N LYS A 21 1.30 21.63 26.92
CA LYS A 21 1.11 22.39 25.67
C LYS A 21 0.29 21.67 24.59
N PHE A 22 0.14 20.35 24.68
CA PHE A 22 -0.52 19.54 23.64
C PHE A 22 -1.10 18.23 24.21
N TYR A 23 -1.93 17.60 23.43
CA TYR A 23 -2.40 16.22 23.65
C TYR A 23 -1.67 15.30 22.72
N VAL A 24 -1.19 14.15 23.22
CA VAL A 24 -0.64 13.07 22.43
C VAL A 24 -1.73 12.01 22.24
N ILE A 25 -2.05 11.70 21.01
CA ILE A 25 -3.00 10.67 20.65
C ILE A 25 -2.23 9.55 19.97
N LYS A 26 -2.45 8.32 20.42
CA LYS A 26 -1.91 7.10 19.83
C LYS A 26 -3.02 6.08 19.71
N GLY A 27 -2.97 5.27 18.67
CA GLY A 27 -3.94 4.22 18.50
C GLY A 27 -3.56 3.25 17.41
N ASN A 28 -4.41 2.22 17.30
CA ASN A 28 -4.32 1.20 16.27
C ASN A 28 -5.65 1.14 15.52
N LEU A 29 -5.57 1.04 14.21
CA LEU A 29 -6.70 0.82 13.32
C LEU A 29 -6.47 -0.44 12.50
N LYS A 30 -7.46 -1.32 12.44
CA LYS A 30 -7.41 -2.53 11.61
C LYS A 30 -8.55 -2.50 10.60
N ASN A 31 -8.26 -2.91 9.38
CA ASN A 31 -9.29 -3.35 8.47
C ASN A 31 -9.10 -4.84 8.17
N LEU A 32 -10.23 -5.53 8.10
CA LEU A 32 -10.27 -6.94 7.74
C LEU A 32 -10.03 -7.11 6.25
N LYS A 33 -9.88 -8.36 5.80
CA LYS A 33 -9.73 -8.68 4.39
C LYS A 33 -10.97 -8.24 3.61
N GLU A 34 -10.84 -7.22 2.80
CA GLU A 34 -11.94 -6.61 2.05
C GLU A 34 -11.50 -6.26 0.62
N ILE A 35 -12.48 -6.19 -0.28
CA ILE A 35 -12.31 -5.63 -1.62
C ILE A 35 -12.34 -4.11 -1.50
N ILE A 36 -11.29 -3.46 -1.93
CA ILE A 36 -11.23 -2.00 -1.92
C ILE A 36 -12.09 -1.44 -3.06
N PRO A 37 -13.05 -0.55 -2.76
CA PRO A 37 -13.88 0.10 -3.76
C PRO A 37 -13.04 0.87 -4.79
N LYS A 38 -13.46 0.85 -6.06
CA LYS A 38 -12.73 1.53 -7.15
C LYS A 38 -12.57 3.02 -6.92
N GLU A 39 -13.55 3.65 -6.30
CA GLU A 39 -13.55 5.08 -5.93
C GLU A 39 -12.38 5.40 -4.99
N ILE A 40 -12.11 4.53 -4.03
CA ILE A 40 -10.97 4.68 -3.09
C ILE A 40 -9.66 4.43 -3.83
N ILE A 41 -9.58 3.42 -4.69
CA ILE A 41 -8.39 3.14 -5.50
C ILE A 41 -8.02 4.36 -6.34
N SER A 42 -8.98 4.92 -7.07
CA SER A 42 -8.79 6.12 -7.92
C SER A 42 -8.34 7.34 -7.11
N LEU A 43 -8.92 7.52 -5.92
CA LEU A 43 -8.58 8.64 -5.03
C LEU A 43 -7.14 8.57 -4.52
N ILE A 44 -6.68 7.36 -4.15
CA ILE A 44 -5.36 7.15 -3.53
C ILE A 44 -4.27 7.04 -4.58
N LEU A 45 -4.48 6.20 -5.59
CA LEU A 45 -3.44 5.86 -6.56
C LEU A 45 -3.46 6.75 -7.80
N LYS A 46 -4.54 7.52 -8.03
CA LYS A 46 -4.75 8.32 -9.23
C LYS A 46 -4.49 7.51 -10.51
N ASN A 47 -4.74 6.22 -10.47
CA ASN A 47 -4.42 5.28 -11.53
C ASN A 47 -5.61 4.34 -11.75
N GLU A 48 -6.19 4.38 -12.94
CA GLU A 48 -7.36 3.59 -13.33
C GLU A 48 -6.99 2.16 -13.79
N ASN A 49 -5.70 1.85 -13.86
CA ASN A 49 -5.23 0.55 -14.35
C ASN A 49 -5.40 -0.60 -13.34
N PHE A 50 -5.76 -0.30 -12.09
CA PHE A 50 -6.10 -1.32 -11.11
C PHE A 50 -7.57 -1.71 -11.21
N ASP A 51 -7.84 -3.00 -11.49
CA ASP A 51 -9.21 -3.52 -11.56
C ASP A 51 -9.75 -3.95 -10.20
N LYS A 52 -8.90 -4.56 -9.38
CA LYS A 52 -9.27 -5.19 -8.13
C LYS A 52 -8.12 -5.13 -7.16
N ILE A 53 -8.41 -4.75 -5.91
CA ILE A 53 -7.48 -4.84 -4.80
C ILE A 53 -8.20 -5.49 -3.62
N ILE A 54 -7.62 -6.57 -3.08
CA ILE A 54 -8.08 -7.22 -1.85
C ILE A 54 -6.95 -7.15 -0.85
N LEU A 55 -7.19 -6.50 0.27
CA LEU A 55 -6.19 -6.37 1.32
C LEU A 55 -6.82 -6.37 2.72
N SER A 56 -5.95 -6.60 3.71
CA SER A 56 -6.18 -6.27 5.11
C SER A 56 -5.02 -5.44 5.63
N SER A 57 -5.22 -4.65 6.65
CA SER A 57 -4.13 -3.86 7.24
C SER A 57 -4.27 -3.66 8.74
N GLU A 58 -3.11 -3.50 9.39
CA GLU A 58 -2.97 -3.02 10.75
C GLU A 58 -2.17 -1.73 10.72
N ASN A 59 -2.70 -0.68 11.32
CA ASN A 59 -2.16 0.66 11.21
C ASN A 59 -1.98 1.26 12.60
N ASP A 60 -0.74 1.45 13.02
CA ASP A 60 -0.41 2.20 14.22
C ASP A 60 -0.26 3.67 13.87
N PHE A 61 -0.86 4.54 14.65
CA PHE A 61 -0.72 5.98 14.47
C PHE A 61 -0.39 6.69 15.78
N SER A 62 0.34 7.78 15.65
CA SER A 62 0.54 8.73 16.73
C SER A 62 0.63 10.15 16.19
N PHE A 63 0.06 11.11 16.91
CA PHE A 63 0.15 12.51 16.58
C PHE A 63 -0.06 13.40 17.81
N LYS A 64 0.32 14.66 17.68
CA LYS A 64 0.06 15.68 18.71
C LYS A 64 -1.00 16.67 18.23
N ILE A 65 -1.87 17.10 19.14
CA ILE A 65 -2.82 18.19 18.90
C ILE A 65 -2.52 19.29 19.92
N ASN A 66 -2.32 20.51 19.47
CA ASN A 66 -2.17 21.66 20.34
C ASN A 66 -3.55 22.26 20.74
N LYS A 67 -3.55 23.27 21.63
CA LYS A 67 -4.77 23.96 22.07
C LYS A 67 -5.53 24.66 20.95
N LYS A 68 -4.94 24.89 19.78
CA LYS A 68 -5.56 25.47 18.58
C LYS A 68 -6.02 24.38 17.59
N TYR A 69 -6.09 23.12 18.03
CA TYR A 69 -6.47 21.95 17.23
C TYR A 69 -5.58 21.66 16.02
N LYS A 70 -4.34 22.21 16.00
CA LYS A 70 -3.37 21.89 14.95
C LYS A 70 -2.69 20.57 15.26
N ILE A 71 -2.71 19.67 14.26
CA ILE A 71 -2.02 18.38 14.29
C ILE A 71 -0.54 18.59 13.93
N SER A 72 0.35 17.92 14.67
CA SER A 72 1.79 17.84 14.40
C SER A 72 2.32 16.45 14.74
N ASP A 73 3.53 16.16 14.29
CA ASP A 73 4.28 14.93 14.60
C ASP A 73 3.46 13.67 14.27
N LEU A 74 2.73 13.69 13.15
CA LEU A 74 1.97 12.53 12.70
C LEU A 74 2.93 11.45 12.21
N ILE A 75 2.81 10.28 12.81
CA ILE A 75 3.48 9.04 12.43
C ILE A 75 2.41 8.01 12.15
N ILE A 76 2.50 7.35 11.01
CA ILE A 76 1.65 6.19 10.67
C ILE A 76 2.58 5.05 10.25
N LYS A 77 2.37 3.88 10.84
CA LYS A 77 3.03 2.63 10.45
C LYS A 77 1.97 1.62 10.12
N SER A 78 2.02 1.09 8.91
CA SER A 78 1.01 0.16 8.41
C SER A 78 1.66 -1.15 7.99
N LYS A 79 1.12 -2.27 8.48
CA LYS A 79 1.36 -3.60 7.91
C LYS A 79 0.17 -3.95 7.04
N VAL A 80 0.42 -4.16 5.76
CA VAL A 80 -0.62 -4.46 4.77
C VAL A 80 -0.39 -5.86 4.23
N ASN A 81 -1.41 -6.71 4.30
CA ASN A 81 -1.45 -7.99 3.60
C ASN A 81 -2.29 -7.80 2.32
N LEU A 82 -1.61 -7.65 1.19
CA LEU A 82 -2.24 -7.56 -0.12
C LEU A 82 -2.45 -8.99 -0.65
N ASN A 83 -3.67 -9.49 -0.54
CA ASN A 83 -4.01 -10.84 -0.99
C ASN A 83 -4.06 -10.94 -2.50
N GLU A 84 -4.59 -9.91 -3.16
CA GLU A 84 -4.71 -9.84 -4.61
C GLU A 84 -4.77 -8.39 -5.08
N ALA A 85 -4.02 -8.07 -6.14
CA ALA A 85 -4.24 -6.87 -6.94
C ALA A 85 -3.98 -7.17 -8.40
N ASN A 86 -4.83 -6.63 -9.28
CA ASN A 86 -4.70 -6.77 -10.72
C ASN A 86 -4.39 -5.39 -11.32
N PHE A 87 -3.29 -5.32 -12.07
CA PHE A 87 -2.84 -4.11 -12.74
C PHE A 87 -2.76 -4.34 -14.25
N ASN A 88 -3.55 -3.62 -15.01
CA ASN A 88 -3.57 -3.70 -16.47
C ASN A 88 -2.52 -2.75 -17.05
N LEU A 89 -1.63 -3.28 -17.86
CA LEU A 89 -0.56 -2.52 -18.51
C LEU A 89 -0.35 -2.98 -19.95
N LYS A 90 -0.88 -2.24 -20.90
CA LYS A 90 -0.59 -2.47 -22.31
C LYS A 90 0.75 -1.85 -22.66
N ASN A 91 1.77 -2.67 -22.80
CA ASN A 91 3.11 -2.19 -23.15
C ASN A 91 3.76 -3.11 -24.20
N LYS A 92 3.99 -2.55 -25.41
CA LYS A 92 4.59 -3.27 -26.52
C LYS A 92 6.04 -3.69 -26.22
N LEU A 93 6.79 -2.89 -25.45
CA LEU A 93 8.19 -3.23 -25.10
C LEU A 93 8.24 -4.48 -24.23
N ILE A 94 7.33 -4.62 -23.27
CA ILE A 94 7.29 -5.82 -22.43
C ILE A 94 7.03 -7.06 -23.28
N LYS A 95 6.13 -6.98 -24.27
CA LYS A 95 5.84 -8.09 -25.20
C LYS A 95 7.03 -8.49 -26.07
N ASN A 96 7.93 -7.57 -26.35
CA ASN A 96 9.15 -7.90 -27.10
C ASN A 96 10.10 -8.82 -26.30
N TYR A 97 10.11 -8.67 -24.97
CA TYR A 97 10.96 -9.48 -24.08
C TYR A 97 10.19 -10.69 -23.50
N ILE A 98 8.90 -10.55 -23.31
CA ILE A 98 8.01 -11.57 -22.75
C ILE A 98 6.81 -11.71 -23.72
N PRO A 99 6.93 -12.54 -24.79
CA PRO A 99 5.91 -12.65 -25.84
C PRO A 99 4.52 -13.03 -25.33
N ASP A 100 4.47 -13.89 -24.30
CA ASP A 100 3.23 -14.41 -23.71
C ASP A 100 2.65 -13.48 -22.63
N PHE A 101 3.11 -12.24 -22.53
CA PHE A 101 2.56 -11.25 -21.58
C PHE A 101 1.13 -10.87 -21.94
N GLU A 102 0.22 -11.07 -21.00
CA GLU A 102 -1.23 -10.88 -21.17
C GLU A 102 -1.71 -9.44 -20.90
N ASP A 103 -0.83 -8.44 -20.99
CA ASP A 103 -1.14 -7.04 -20.66
C ASP A 103 -1.63 -6.83 -19.22
N LYS A 104 -1.35 -7.77 -18.33
CA LYS A 104 -1.83 -7.76 -16.95
C LYS A 104 -0.78 -8.33 -16.00
N PHE A 105 -0.52 -7.59 -14.91
CA PHE A 105 0.19 -8.10 -13.76
C PHE A 105 -0.81 -8.52 -12.69
N LYS A 106 -0.60 -9.69 -12.11
CA LYS A 106 -1.36 -10.17 -10.97
C LYS A 106 -0.45 -10.27 -9.75
N PHE A 107 -0.66 -9.39 -8.79
CA PHE A 107 0.04 -9.42 -7.50
C PHE A 107 -0.73 -10.26 -6.51
N THR A 108 -0.05 -11.20 -5.83
CA THR A 108 -0.66 -12.07 -4.82
C THR A 108 0.27 -12.25 -3.62
N ASP A 109 -0.33 -12.40 -2.45
CA ASP A 109 0.37 -12.75 -1.22
C ASP A 109 1.50 -11.78 -0.85
N HIS A 110 1.28 -10.47 -1.06
CA HIS A 110 2.24 -9.45 -0.67
C HIS A 110 2.08 -9.05 0.79
N ILE A 111 3.22 -8.91 1.45
CA ILE A 111 3.32 -8.26 2.75
C ILE A 111 4.03 -6.93 2.55
N LEU A 112 3.40 -5.82 2.97
CA LEU A 112 3.96 -4.48 2.85
C LEU A 112 4.06 -3.83 4.23
N ASP A 113 5.21 -3.23 4.49
CA ASP A 113 5.42 -2.30 5.61
C ASP A 113 5.47 -0.87 5.04
N ILE A 114 4.57 -0.01 5.50
CA ILE A 114 4.47 1.38 5.05
C ILE A 114 4.72 2.30 6.25
N GLU A 115 5.60 3.28 6.09
CA GLU A 115 5.87 4.29 7.11
C GLU A 115 5.69 5.70 6.55
N TYR A 116 4.83 6.48 7.22
CA TYR A 116 4.71 7.92 7.04
C TYR A 116 5.13 8.66 8.30
N VAL A 117 5.97 9.67 8.17
CA VAL A 117 6.39 10.55 9.27
C VAL A 117 6.34 12.00 8.79
N THR A 118 5.59 12.84 9.49
CA THR A 118 5.54 14.28 9.19
C THR A 118 6.95 14.89 9.18
N GLY A 119 7.26 15.68 8.16
CA GLY A 119 8.57 16.32 7.98
C GLY A 119 9.58 15.47 7.21
N ARG A 120 9.33 14.19 6.98
CA ARG A 120 10.12 13.42 6.01
C ARG A 120 9.67 13.71 4.58
N LYS A 121 10.63 13.78 3.66
CA LYS A 121 10.34 14.00 2.22
C LYS A 121 9.51 12.87 1.62
N PHE A 122 9.78 11.63 2.03
CA PHE A 122 9.18 10.44 1.44
C PHE A 122 8.35 9.63 2.44
N ILE A 123 7.27 9.07 1.93
CA ILE A 123 6.60 7.88 2.50
C ILE A 123 7.40 6.69 2.00
N ILE A 124 7.72 5.76 2.88
CA ILE A 124 8.50 4.57 2.55
C ILE A 124 7.57 3.37 2.61
N ALA A 125 7.54 2.58 1.53
CA ALA A 125 6.87 1.29 1.50
C ALA A 125 7.88 0.20 1.11
N LYS A 126 7.93 -0.89 1.88
CA LYS A 126 8.72 -2.08 1.58
C LYS A 126 7.78 -3.25 1.45
N GLY A 127 7.96 -4.06 0.42
CA GLY A 127 7.09 -5.19 0.20
C GLY A 127 7.80 -6.37 -0.46
N SER A 128 7.18 -7.53 -0.29
CA SER A 128 7.55 -8.74 -1.01
C SER A 128 6.31 -9.60 -1.22
N GLY A 129 6.31 -10.40 -2.28
CA GLY A 129 5.21 -11.27 -2.61
C GLY A 129 5.39 -11.93 -3.96
N LYS A 130 4.30 -12.30 -4.60
CA LYS A 130 4.30 -12.99 -5.88
C LYS A 130 3.66 -12.14 -6.97
N ILE A 131 4.30 -12.11 -8.14
CA ILE A 131 3.78 -11.44 -9.32
C ILE A 131 3.53 -12.47 -10.43
N GLY A 132 2.31 -12.52 -10.97
CA GLY A 132 1.99 -13.24 -12.19
C GLY A 132 2.20 -12.33 -13.39
N ILE A 133 3.12 -12.71 -14.26
CA ILE A 133 3.45 -11.99 -15.50
C ILE A 133 2.84 -12.72 -16.69
N ILE A 134 2.88 -14.05 -16.68
CA ILE A 134 2.27 -14.96 -17.66
C ILE A 134 1.24 -15.83 -16.94
N ASN A 135 0.21 -16.25 -17.65
CA ASN A 135 -0.88 -17.05 -17.10
C ASN A 135 -0.37 -18.25 -16.28
N LYS A 136 -0.87 -18.38 -15.04
CA LYS A 136 -0.53 -19.44 -14.06
C LYS A 136 0.91 -19.44 -13.53
N LYS A 137 1.83 -18.65 -14.05
CA LYS A 137 3.20 -18.56 -13.54
C LYS A 137 3.31 -17.42 -12.54
N LYS A 138 3.95 -17.69 -11.42
CA LYS A 138 4.14 -16.70 -10.34
C LYS A 138 5.62 -16.59 -10.02
N GLU A 139 6.13 -15.37 -10.14
CA GLU A 139 7.51 -15.01 -9.85
C GLU A 139 7.59 -14.29 -8.51
N GLU A 140 8.71 -14.37 -7.83
CA GLU A 140 8.91 -13.65 -6.59
C GLU A 140 9.38 -12.23 -6.86
N ILE A 141 8.83 -11.28 -6.12
CA ILE A 141 9.21 -9.87 -6.21
C ILE A 141 9.43 -9.29 -4.82
N LYS A 142 10.51 -8.51 -4.68
CA LYS A 142 10.77 -7.66 -3.51
C LYS A 142 10.95 -6.24 -4.01
N TYR A 143 10.44 -5.29 -3.25
CA TYR A 143 10.52 -3.88 -3.66
C TYR A 143 10.58 -2.94 -2.47
N ARG A 144 11.17 -1.77 -2.73
CA ARG A 144 11.15 -0.63 -1.85
C ARG A 144 10.74 0.59 -2.66
N LEU A 145 9.72 1.29 -2.19
CA LEU A 145 9.14 2.44 -2.84
C LEU A 145 9.28 3.67 -1.94
N TYR A 146 9.61 4.80 -2.54
CA TYR A 146 9.74 6.09 -1.89
C TYR A 146 8.82 7.07 -2.59
N PHE A 147 7.71 7.44 -1.92
CA PHE A 147 6.70 8.33 -2.48
C PHE A 147 6.85 9.74 -1.92
N SER A 148 6.78 10.74 -2.79
CA SER A 148 6.55 12.13 -2.44
C SER A 148 5.42 12.70 -3.29
N LYS A 149 5.10 13.99 -3.13
CA LYS A 149 4.12 14.67 -3.99
C LYS A 149 4.59 14.78 -5.44
N GLU A 150 5.90 14.82 -5.68
CA GLU A 150 6.54 15.16 -6.94
C GLU A 150 7.22 13.98 -7.61
N GLU A 151 7.64 12.99 -6.83
CA GLU A 151 8.47 11.88 -7.33
C GLU A 151 8.13 10.54 -6.69
N LEU A 152 8.33 9.49 -7.46
CA LEU A 152 8.32 8.10 -7.05
C LEU A 152 9.67 7.49 -7.40
N ASN A 153 10.42 7.07 -6.39
CA ASN A 153 11.64 6.29 -6.55
C ASN A 153 11.38 4.86 -6.10
N TYR A 154 12.01 3.90 -6.74
CA TYR A 154 11.82 2.48 -6.44
C TYR A 154 13.08 1.67 -6.64
N ASP A 155 13.24 0.66 -5.79
CA ASP A 155 14.18 -0.45 -5.95
C ASP A 155 13.34 -1.72 -6.08
N VAL A 156 13.60 -2.54 -7.09
CA VAL A 156 12.84 -3.77 -7.35
C VAL A 156 13.79 -4.91 -7.66
N ASP A 157 13.64 -6.01 -6.93
CA ASP A 157 14.26 -7.30 -7.18
C ASP A 157 13.18 -8.27 -7.69
N LEU A 158 13.35 -8.80 -8.88
CA LEU A 158 12.46 -9.76 -9.51
C LEU A 158 13.23 -11.06 -9.79
N SER A 159 12.78 -12.16 -9.19
CA SER A 159 13.33 -13.50 -9.42
C SER A 159 12.46 -14.23 -10.45
N LEU A 160 12.99 -14.39 -11.67
CA LEU A 160 12.31 -15.09 -12.77
C LEU A 160 12.71 -16.57 -12.74
N ASN A 161 11.80 -17.44 -12.30
CA ASN A 161 12.03 -18.88 -12.20
C ASN A 161 11.33 -19.66 -13.32
N GLU A 162 10.15 -19.19 -13.73
CA GLU A 162 9.29 -19.89 -14.68
C GLU A 162 9.00 -19.06 -15.94
N THR A 163 9.27 -17.76 -15.91
CA THR A 163 9.05 -16.86 -17.04
C THR A 163 10.23 -16.93 -18.00
N LEU A 164 9.96 -17.29 -19.26
CA LEU A 164 10.95 -17.23 -20.32
C LEU A 164 11.09 -15.80 -20.84
N VAL A 165 12.30 -15.27 -20.77
CA VAL A 165 12.67 -13.95 -21.31
C VAL A 165 13.52 -14.18 -22.56
N LYS A 166 13.20 -13.49 -23.67
CA LYS A 166 13.97 -13.48 -24.90
C LYS A 166 15.03 -12.39 -24.89
#